data_9227c86b669bb456670482d0aca4c221
#
_entry.id   9227c86b669bb456670482d0aca4c221
#
_cell.length_a   1.000
_cell.length_b   1.000
_cell.length_c   1.000
_cell.angle_alpha   90.00
_cell.angle_beta   90.00
_cell.angle_gamma   90.00
#
_symmetry.space_group_name_H-M   'P 1'
#
loop_
_entity.id
_entity.type
_entity.pdbx_description
1 polymer ?
#
loop_
_entity_poly.entity_id
_entity_poly.type
_entity_poly.pdbx_seq_one_letter_code
_entity_poly.pdbx_strand_id
1 'polypeptide(L)'
;TCALPISACLQVKFSDNRKIARMAEGKNLVIVESPAKAGTIQKFLGKDFIVKSSFGHIRDLQDSELSIDVEDGFKPEYVIPADKKKVVSELKKAAKEADMVWLASDEDREGEAISWHLFLSFGLKQENTKRIVFHEITKDAILNAIANPREIDLNLVNAQQARRVLDRLVGFELSPVLWRKIQPKLSAGRVQSVALRLVVDREREILAFSNEAYYKVEALFHPEGTPDKTLIKASLDRRLPDIEAAQAFLEKCIGADFKVDRIEKKDGNRFPAAPFTTSTLQQEAARK
;
A
#
# COMPACT_ATOMS: atom_id res chain seq x y z
N THR A 1 -18.40 -18.41 25.90
CA THR A 1 -19.50 -18.24 24.94
C THR A 1 -20.51 -17.25 25.50
N CYS A 2 -20.29 -15.96 25.28
CA CYS A 2 -21.24 -14.91 25.64
C CYS A 2 -22.02 -14.56 24.36
N ALA A 3 -23.14 -15.23 24.15
CA ALA A 3 -24.08 -14.86 23.11
C ALA A 3 -24.88 -13.66 23.61
N LEU A 4 -24.65 -12.47 23.01
CA LEU A 4 -25.53 -11.33 23.22
C LEU A 4 -26.92 -11.66 22.63
N PRO A 5 -28.00 -11.31 23.33
CA PRO A 5 -29.35 -11.63 22.85
C PRO A 5 -29.64 -10.86 21.56
N ILE A 6 -30.30 -11.55 20.61
CA ILE A 6 -30.66 -11.03 19.26
C ILE A 6 -31.42 -9.69 19.32
N SER A 7 -32.12 -9.39 20.41
CA SER A 7 -32.82 -8.12 20.66
C SER A 7 -31.89 -6.92 20.79
N ALA A 8 -30.67 -7.09 21.34
CA ALA A 8 -29.70 -6.01 21.47
C ALA A 8 -29.08 -5.59 20.12
N CYS A 9 -28.88 -6.57 19.21
CA CYS A 9 -28.36 -6.31 17.87
C CYS A 9 -29.37 -5.58 16.97
N LEU A 10 -30.68 -5.82 17.15
CA LEU A 10 -31.72 -5.11 16.43
C LEU A 10 -31.93 -3.67 16.95
N GLN A 11 -31.79 -3.43 18.25
CA GLN A 11 -31.90 -2.09 18.82
C GLN A 11 -30.74 -1.17 18.41
N VAL A 12 -29.53 -1.68 18.28
CA VAL A 12 -28.36 -0.91 17.77
C VAL A 12 -28.59 -0.49 16.32
N LYS A 13 -29.04 -1.39 15.44
CA LYS A 13 -29.35 -1.03 14.04
C LYS A 13 -30.48 0.01 13.88
N PHE A 14 -31.49 -0.03 14.73
CA PHE A 14 -32.61 0.95 14.69
C PHE A 14 -32.22 2.33 15.24
N SER A 15 -31.29 2.40 16.21
CA SER A 15 -30.79 3.69 16.72
C SER A 15 -29.90 4.40 15.69
N ASP A 16 -29.06 3.64 14.98
CA ASP A 16 -28.15 4.19 13.98
C ASP A 16 -28.90 4.73 12.76
N ASN A 17 -29.93 4.02 12.26
CA ASN A 17 -30.75 4.52 11.17
C ASN A 17 -31.51 5.80 11.50
N ARG A 18 -31.97 5.99 12.74
CA ARG A 18 -32.60 7.25 13.20
C ARG A 18 -31.60 8.40 13.33
N LYS A 19 -30.38 8.11 13.77
CA LYS A 19 -29.28 9.09 13.85
C LYS A 19 -28.88 9.55 12.45
N ILE A 20 -28.71 8.59 11.52
CA ILE A 20 -28.41 8.88 10.10
C ILE A 20 -29.53 9.71 9.45
N ALA A 21 -30.80 9.35 9.66
CA ALA A 21 -31.92 10.09 9.11
C ALA A 21 -31.97 11.55 9.60
N ARG A 22 -31.67 11.81 10.87
CA ARG A 22 -31.55 13.18 11.40
C ARG A 22 -30.37 13.96 10.84
N MET A 23 -29.25 13.30 10.55
CA MET A 23 -28.05 13.93 9.95
C MET A 23 -28.20 14.13 8.44
N ALA A 24 -29.16 13.47 7.80
CA ALA A 24 -29.46 13.59 6.37
C ALA A 24 -30.56 14.60 6.05
N GLU A 25 -31.11 15.32 7.05
CA GLU A 25 -32.03 16.41 6.79
C GLU A 25 -31.32 17.56 6.04
N GLY A 26 -31.87 17.97 4.88
CA GLY A 26 -31.28 18.99 4.02
C GLY A 26 -30.47 18.42 2.83
N LYS A 27 -29.75 19.30 2.13
CA LYS A 27 -28.91 18.97 0.99
C LYS A 27 -27.51 18.57 1.45
N ASN A 28 -27.16 17.30 1.32
CA ASN A 28 -25.87 16.77 1.74
C ASN A 28 -24.95 16.61 0.53
N LEU A 29 -23.75 17.19 0.60
CA LEU A 29 -22.68 17.00 -0.39
C LEU A 29 -21.57 16.15 0.21
N VAL A 30 -21.25 15.01 -0.40
CA VAL A 30 -20.08 14.19 -0.06
C VAL A 30 -19.01 14.41 -1.11
N ILE A 31 -17.81 14.79 -0.69
CA ILE A 31 -16.66 14.96 -1.58
C ILE A 31 -15.65 13.86 -1.30
N VAL A 32 -15.37 13.06 -2.33
CA VAL A 32 -14.37 11.98 -2.34
C VAL A 32 -13.21 12.36 -3.24
N GLU A 33 -12.10 11.66 -3.16
CA GLU A 33 -10.92 11.95 -3.98
C GLU A 33 -10.99 11.37 -5.41
N SER A 34 -11.71 10.26 -5.61
CA SER A 34 -11.73 9.48 -6.85
C SER A 34 -13.15 9.36 -7.43
N PRO A 35 -13.33 9.51 -8.77
CA PRO A 35 -14.63 9.33 -9.41
C PRO A 35 -15.16 7.90 -9.30
N ALA A 36 -14.29 6.89 -9.25
CA ALA A 36 -14.69 5.50 -9.06
C ALA A 36 -15.36 5.30 -7.69
N LYS A 37 -14.78 5.88 -6.63
CA LYS A 37 -15.39 5.88 -5.28
C LYS A 37 -16.72 6.63 -5.27
N ALA A 38 -16.81 7.78 -5.95
CA ALA A 38 -18.03 8.59 -6.00
C ALA A 38 -19.24 7.78 -6.51
N GLY A 39 -19.09 7.07 -7.62
CA GLY A 39 -20.17 6.28 -8.20
C GLY A 39 -20.67 5.14 -7.31
N THR A 40 -19.78 4.49 -6.56
CA THR A 40 -20.13 3.41 -5.65
C THR A 40 -20.81 3.96 -4.38
N ILE A 41 -20.25 5.01 -3.79
CA ILE A 41 -20.77 5.62 -2.56
C ILE A 41 -22.14 6.26 -2.81
N GLN A 42 -22.36 6.89 -3.97
CA GLN A 42 -23.66 7.44 -4.35
C GLN A 42 -24.77 6.38 -4.34
N LYS A 43 -24.46 5.15 -4.81
CA LYS A 43 -25.44 4.05 -4.78
C LYS A 43 -25.81 3.62 -3.35
N PHE A 44 -24.86 3.70 -2.42
CA PHE A 44 -25.11 3.33 -1.02
C PHE A 44 -25.87 4.39 -0.22
N LEU A 45 -25.61 5.67 -0.50
CA LEU A 45 -26.20 6.80 0.22
C LEU A 45 -27.58 7.22 -0.33
N GLY A 46 -27.89 6.85 -1.57
CA GLY A 46 -29.20 7.15 -2.16
C GLY A 46 -29.37 8.63 -2.56
N LYS A 47 -30.62 9.13 -2.52
CA LYS A 47 -31.00 10.43 -3.06
C LYS A 47 -30.77 11.60 -2.11
N ASP A 48 -30.58 11.31 -0.82
CA ASP A 48 -30.40 12.34 0.23
C ASP A 48 -28.98 12.95 0.21
N PHE A 49 -28.08 12.34 -0.53
CA PHE A 49 -26.70 12.75 -0.68
C PHE A 49 -26.32 12.92 -2.14
N ILE A 50 -25.55 13.95 -2.43
CA ILE A 50 -24.90 14.18 -3.72
C ILE A 50 -23.41 13.87 -3.54
N VAL A 51 -22.90 12.87 -4.27
CA VAL A 51 -21.48 12.49 -4.17
C VAL A 51 -20.72 13.00 -5.37
N LYS A 52 -19.65 13.77 -5.12
CA LYS A 52 -18.76 14.31 -6.16
C LYS A 52 -17.30 13.96 -5.87
N SER A 53 -16.47 13.98 -6.91
CA SER A 53 -15.03 13.73 -6.78
C SER A 53 -14.23 15.02 -6.94
N SER A 54 -13.16 15.16 -6.15
CA SER A 54 -12.15 16.22 -6.31
C SER A 54 -11.09 15.86 -7.37
N PHE A 55 -11.05 14.61 -7.82
CA PHE A 55 -9.99 14.08 -8.69
C PHE A 55 -8.58 14.27 -8.08
N GLY A 56 -8.44 13.96 -6.80
CA GLY A 56 -7.23 14.12 -6.02
C GLY A 56 -7.05 15.52 -5.45
N HIS A 57 -5.82 15.98 -5.32
CA HIS A 57 -5.49 17.30 -4.82
C HIS A 57 -6.03 18.42 -5.71
N ILE A 58 -6.62 19.46 -5.10
CA ILE A 58 -7.14 20.66 -5.78
C ILE A 58 -6.19 21.84 -5.72
N ARG A 59 -5.16 21.78 -4.86
CA ARG A 59 -4.10 22.78 -4.72
C ARG A 59 -2.76 22.08 -4.70
N ASP A 60 -1.75 22.73 -5.27
CA ASP A 60 -0.36 22.28 -5.21
C ASP A 60 0.57 23.48 -5.22
N LEU A 61 1.88 23.23 -4.96
CA LEU A 61 2.94 24.22 -5.15
C LEU A 61 3.10 24.49 -6.67
N GLN A 62 3.41 25.70 -7.06
CA GLN A 62 3.63 26.04 -8.46
C GLN A 62 4.84 25.27 -9.02
N ASP A 63 4.72 24.71 -10.23
CA ASP A 63 5.73 23.78 -10.77
C ASP A 63 7.07 24.45 -11.10
N SER A 64 7.02 25.70 -11.59
CA SER A 64 8.21 26.44 -12.06
C SER A 64 9.01 27.14 -10.97
N GLU A 65 8.47 27.21 -9.75
CA GLU A 65 9.05 27.99 -8.65
C GLU A 65 9.19 27.14 -7.39
N LEU A 66 10.03 27.60 -6.47
CA LEU A 66 10.17 26.95 -5.16
C LEU A 66 8.84 26.96 -4.40
N SER A 67 8.10 28.06 -4.45
CA SER A 67 6.80 28.28 -3.79
C SER A 67 6.80 27.92 -2.31
N ILE A 68 7.94 28.18 -1.65
CA ILE A 68 8.15 27.98 -0.22
C ILE A 68 8.88 29.20 0.31
N ASP A 69 8.30 29.88 1.29
CA ASP A 69 8.98 30.96 2.00
C ASP A 69 9.89 30.35 3.07
N VAL A 70 11.19 30.33 2.77
CA VAL A 70 12.22 29.76 3.65
C VAL A 70 12.44 30.63 4.89
N GLU A 71 12.26 31.95 4.76
CA GLU A 71 12.48 32.91 5.86
C GLU A 71 11.28 32.94 6.84
N ASP A 72 10.06 32.63 6.35
CA ASP A 72 8.84 32.53 7.17
C ASP A 72 8.51 31.06 7.50
N GLY A 73 9.44 30.35 8.15
CA GLY A 73 9.21 29.01 8.70
C GLY A 73 8.86 27.94 7.67
N PHE A 74 9.38 28.05 6.44
CA PHE A 74 9.14 27.13 5.32
C PHE A 74 7.66 27.06 4.89
N LYS A 75 6.98 28.18 4.95
CA LYS A 75 5.56 28.28 4.61
C LYS A 75 5.31 28.01 3.13
N PRO A 76 4.46 27.01 2.79
CA PRO A 76 4.18 26.69 1.40
C PRO A 76 3.13 27.65 0.81
N GLU A 77 3.37 28.10 -0.42
CA GLU A 77 2.43 28.87 -1.21
C GLU A 77 1.68 27.98 -2.18
N TYR A 78 0.42 27.66 -1.85
CA TYR A 78 -0.41 26.79 -2.65
C TYR A 78 -1.22 27.56 -3.69
N VAL A 79 -1.22 27.06 -4.93
CA VAL A 79 -2.03 27.54 -6.03
C VAL A 79 -3.02 26.46 -6.50
N ILE A 80 -4.08 26.87 -7.18
CA ILE A 80 -5.00 25.95 -7.86
C ILE A 80 -4.48 25.76 -9.29
N PRO A 81 -4.00 24.58 -9.68
CA PRO A 81 -3.54 24.29 -11.02
C PRO A 81 -4.60 24.58 -12.07
N ALA A 82 -4.19 24.95 -13.28
CA ALA A 82 -5.10 25.37 -14.36
C ALA A 82 -6.12 24.29 -14.74
N ASP A 83 -5.69 23.03 -14.76
CA ASP A 83 -6.52 21.85 -15.04
C ASP A 83 -7.56 21.58 -13.94
N LYS A 84 -7.33 22.04 -12.72
CA LYS A 84 -8.24 21.87 -11.58
C LYS A 84 -9.28 22.98 -11.42
N LYS A 85 -9.10 24.13 -12.07
CA LYS A 85 -9.99 25.30 -11.91
C LYS A 85 -11.45 24.97 -12.16
N LYS A 86 -11.77 24.16 -13.19
CA LYS A 86 -13.14 23.77 -13.50
C LYS A 86 -13.76 22.93 -12.39
N VAL A 87 -13.05 21.88 -11.95
CA VAL A 87 -13.51 20.98 -10.88
C VAL A 87 -13.72 21.76 -9.58
N VAL A 88 -12.78 22.62 -9.22
CA VAL A 88 -12.87 23.48 -8.03
C VAL A 88 -14.09 24.41 -8.11
N SER A 89 -14.36 25.02 -9.26
CA SER A 89 -15.53 25.88 -9.45
C SER A 89 -16.84 25.12 -9.30
N GLU A 90 -16.94 23.94 -9.90
CA GLU A 90 -18.13 23.07 -9.79
C GLU A 90 -18.37 22.58 -8.37
N LEU A 91 -17.33 22.14 -7.67
CA LEU A 91 -17.41 21.69 -6.28
C LEU A 91 -17.74 22.83 -5.32
N LYS A 92 -17.14 24.01 -5.53
CA LYS A 92 -17.42 25.20 -4.73
C LYS A 92 -18.87 25.65 -4.87
N LYS A 93 -19.43 25.57 -6.09
CA LYS A 93 -20.85 25.85 -6.33
C LYS A 93 -21.73 24.84 -5.59
N ALA A 94 -21.45 23.55 -5.73
CA ALA A 94 -22.19 22.50 -5.03
C ALA A 94 -22.12 22.63 -3.49
N ALA A 95 -20.93 22.99 -2.97
CA ALA A 95 -20.75 23.20 -1.54
C ALA A 95 -21.53 24.40 -0.98
N LYS A 96 -21.72 25.46 -1.79
CA LYS A 96 -22.57 26.61 -1.42
C LYS A 96 -24.06 26.28 -1.40
N GLU A 97 -24.49 25.33 -2.22
CA GLU A 97 -25.88 24.88 -2.33
C GLU A 97 -26.22 23.78 -1.31
N ALA A 98 -25.21 23.22 -0.65
CA ALA A 98 -25.37 22.17 0.35
C ALA A 98 -25.54 22.75 1.76
N ASP A 99 -26.39 22.14 2.55
CA ASP A 99 -26.57 22.45 3.97
C ASP A 99 -25.45 21.83 4.81
N MET A 100 -24.96 20.63 4.39
CA MET A 100 -23.88 19.92 5.03
C MET A 100 -22.89 19.38 3.99
N VAL A 101 -21.59 19.56 4.23
CA VAL A 101 -20.49 19.06 3.42
C VAL A 101 -19.74 17.97 4.16
N TRP A 102 -19.61 16.80 3.54
CA TRP A 102 -18.94 15.64 4.07
C TRP A 102 -17.64 15.42 3.28
N LEU A 103 -16.51 15.53 3.95
CA LEU A 103 -15.18 15.29 3.37
C LEU A 103 -14.82 13.82 3.60
N ALA A 104 -14.76 13.05 2.52
CA ALA A 104 -14.68 11.60 2.52
C ALA A 104 -13.46 11.07 1.71
N SER A 105 -12.32 11.74 1.87
CA SER A 105 -11.03 11.26 1.36
C SER A 105 -10.45 10.15 2.23
N ASP A 106 -9.42 9.45 1.75
CA ASP A 106 -8.80 8.32 2.45
C ASP A 106 -8.27 8.69 3.83
N GLU A 107 -8.13 7.69 4.70
CA GLU A 107 -7.62 7.85 6.06
C GLU A 107 -6.09 7.76 6.06
N ASP A 108 -5.47 8.64 5.31
CA ASP A 108 -4.04 8.83 5.32
C ASP A 108 -3.71 10.34 5.27
N ARG A 109 -2.43 10.68 5.35
CA ARG A 109 -2.00 12.08 5.32
C ARG A 109 -2.32 12.78 3.99
N GLU A 110 -2.35 12.07 2.86
CA GLU A 110 -2.68 12.65 1.56
C GLU A 110 -4.18 12.99 1.49
N GLY A 111 -5.06 12.06 1.92
CA GLY A 111 -6.49 12.29 2.00
C GLY A 111 -6.85 13.39 3.01
N GLU A 112 -6.15 13.48 4.13
CA GLU A 112 -6.36 14.51 5.12
C GLU A 112 -5.99 15.91 4.57
N ALA A 113 -4.88 16.00 3.84
CA ALA A 113 -4.48 17.23 3.15
C ALA A 113 -5.48 17.63 2.06
N ILE A 114 -6.03 16.67 1.29
CA ILE A 114 -7.10 16.94 0.31
C ILE A 114 -8.31 17.56 1.01
N SER A 115 -8.79 16.95 2.10
CA SER A 115 -9.90 17.47 2.89
C SER A 115 -9.64 18.88 3.42
N TRP A 116 -8.45 19.14 3.95
CA TRP A 116 -8.05 20.45 4.45
C TRP A 116 -7.97 21.51 3.35
N HIS A 117 -7.42 21.15 2.16
CA HIS A 117 -7.39 22.05 1.01
C HIS A 117 -8.79 22.40 0.49
N LEU A 118 -9.72 21.43 0.49
CA LEU A 118 -11.14 21.67 0.16
C LEU A 118 -11.78 22.60 1.16
N PHE A 119 -11.58 22.35 2.45
CA PHE A 119 -12.12 23.16 3.55
C PHE A 119 -11.71 24.62 3.41
N LEU A 120 -10.41 24.89 3.24
CA LEU A 120 -9.89 26.24 3.09
C LEU A 120 -10.31 26.91 1.77
N SER A 121 -10.20 26.19 0.63
CA SER A 121 -10.45 26.78 -0.70
C SER A 121 -11.90 27.16 -0.91
N PHE A 122 -12.82 26.46 -0.27
CA PHE A 122 -14.26 26.75 -0.38
C PHE A 122 -14.77 27.69 0.71
N GLY A 123 -13.94 27.97 1.73
CA GLY A 123 -14.34 28.78 2.88
C GLY A 123 -15.42 28.09 3.72
N LEU A 124 -15.29 26.77 3.88
CA LEU A 124 -16.26 25.99 4.64
C LEU A 124 -16.18 26.33 6.12
N LYS A 125 -17.31 26.19 6.82
CA LYS A 125 -17.39 26.39 8.27
C LYS A 125 -17.44 25.04 8.98
N GLN A 126 -16.88 24.96 10.17
CA GLN A 126 -16.84 23.73 10.96
C GLN A 126 -18.23 23.22 11.35
N GLU A 127 -19.19 24.15 11.50
CA GLU A 127 -20.57 23.86 11.84
C GLU A 127 -21.28 23.01 10.79
N ASN A 128 -21.00 23.28 9.50
CA ASN A 128 -21.61 22.62 8.34
C ASN A 128 -20.65 21.71 7.56
N THR A 129 -19.54 21.32 8.17
CA THR A 129 -18.54 20.44 7.55
C THR A 129 -18.21 19.29 8.48
N LYS A 130 -18.22 18.08 7.95
CA LYS A 130 -17.85 16.86 8.68
C LYS A 130 -16.81 16.09 7.90
N ARG A 131 -15.83 15.53 8.60
CA ARG A 131 -14.85 14.60 8.07
C ARG A 131 -15.31 13.18 8.36
N ILE A 132 -15.38 12.32 7.35
CA ILE A 132 -15.69 10.90 7.51
C ILE A 132 -14.55 10.06 6.93
N VAL A 133 -14.26 8.95 7.57
CA VAL A 133 -13.23 8.00 7.18
C VAL A 133 -13.79 6.59 7.19
N PHE A 134 -13.35 5.77 6.24
CA PHE A 134 -13.72 4.36 6.14
C PHE A 134 -12.58 3.58 5.48
N HIS A 135 -12.35 2.36 5.96
CA HIS A 135 -11.28 1.49 5.47
C HIS A 135 -11.70 0.63 4.30
N GLU A 136 -13.00 0.50 4.05
CA GLU A 136 -13.58 -0.29 2.98
C GLU A 136 -14.80 0.40 2.38
N ILE A 137 -15.06 0.15 1.09
CA ILE A 137 -16.20 0.75 0.38
C ILE A 137 -17.38 -0.24 0.42
N THR A 138 -17.91 -0.47 1.63
CA THR A 138 -19.13 -1.22 1.87
C THR A 138 -20.23 -0.29 2.37
N LYS A 139 -21.49 -0.67 2.17
CA LYS A 139 -22.62 0.14 2.62
C LYS A 139 -22.58 0.39 4.13
N ASP A 140 -22.31 -0.67 4.89
CA ASP A 140 -22.32 -0.59 6.36
C ASP A 140 -21.17 0.28 6.89
N ALA A 141 -19.97 0.19 6.30
CA ALA A 141 -18.82 1.02 6.68
C ALA A 141 -19.10 2.51 6.41
N ILE A 142 -19.70 2.84 5.26
CA ILE A 142 -20.02 4.23 4.89
C ILE A 142 -21.11 4.80 5.78
N LEU A 143 -22.18 4.06 6.05
CA LEU A 143 -23.24 4.50 6.94
C LEU A 143 -22.74 4.69 8.37
N ASN A 144 -21.86 3.80 8.84
CA ASN A 144 -21.19 3.93 10.13
C ASN A 144 -20.29 5.18 10.19
N ALA A 145 -19.55 5.48 9.12
CA ALA A 145 -18.72 6.68 9.04
C ALA A 145 -19.56 7.97 9.09
N ILE A 146 -20.72 8.01 8.43
CA ILE A 146 -21.65 9.12 8.52
C ILE A 146 -22.23 9.28 9.93
N ALA A 147 -22.54 8.16 10.60
CA ALA A 147 -23.04 8.18 11.97
C ALA A 147 -21.98 8.63 13.00
N ASN A 148 -20.70 8.49 12.68
CA ASN A 148 -19.56 8.80 13.57
C ASN A 148 -18.53 9.70 12.87
N PRO A 149 -18.89 10.94 12.49
CA PRO A 149 -17.98 11.86 11.85
C PRO A 149 -16.92 12.36 12.84
N ARG A 150 -15.77 12.79 12.30
CA ARG A 150 -14.71 13.45 13.05
C ARG A 150 -14.38 14.83 12.49
N GLU A 151 -13.41 15.48 13.05
CA GLU A 151 -12.78 16.68 12.49
C GLU A 151 -11.56 16.33 11.63
N ILE A 152 -11.04 17.33 10.91
CA ILE A 152 -9.80 17.20 10.15
C ILE A 152 -8.63 17.09 11.13
N ASP A 153 -7.78 16.08 10.96
CA ASP A 153 -6.56 15.89 11.76
C ASP A 153 -5.43 16.79 11.22
N LEU A 154 -5.21 17.91 11.89
CA LEU A 154 -4.16 18.85 11.52
C LEU A 154 -2.73 18.28 11.67
N ASN A 155 -2.51 17.25 12.49
CA ASN A 155 -1.21 16.61 12.59
C ASN A 155 -0.89 15.83 11.30
N LEU A 156 -1.86 15.13 10.74
CA LEU A 156 -1.72 14.46 9.45
C LEU A 156 -1.55 15.47 8.30
N VAL A 157 -2.28 16.58 8.33
CA VAL A 157 -2.13 17.68 7.36
C VAL A 157 -0.70 18.22 7.42
N ASN A 158 -0.20 18.54 8.62
CA ASN A 158 1.15 19.06 8.82
C ASN A 158 2.22 18.05 8.39
N ALA A 159 2.02 16.76 8.63
CA ALA A 159 2.91 15.70 8.19
C ALA A 159 2.98 15.61 6.65
N GLN A 160 1.86 15.79 5.96
CA GLN A 160 1.82 15.85 4.50
C GLN A 160 2.51 17.11 3.98
N GLN A 161 2.24 18.28 4.57
CA GLN A 161 2.89 19.55 4.22
C GLN A 161 4.40 19.47 4.40
N ALA A 162 4.87 18.98 5.54
CA ALA A 162 6.32 18.83 5.81
C ALA A 162 6.98 17.94 4.75
N ARG A 163 6.33 16.84 4.38
CA ARG A 163 6.83 15.98 3.30
C ARG A 163 6.87 16.72 1.97
N ARG A 164 5.79 17.43 1.60
CA ARG A 164 5.70 18.17 0.33
C ARG A 164 6.76 19.26 0.23
N VAL A 165 6.96 20.00 1.32
CA VAL A 165 8.01 21.03 1.46
C VAL A 165 9.40 20.42 1.30
N LEU A 166 9.67 19.32 2.02
CA LEU A 166 10.97 18.64 1.95
C LEU A 166 11.27 18.10 0.55
N ASP A 167 10.30 17.47 -0.10
CA ASP A 167 10.47 16.94 -1.47
C ASP A 167 10.73 18.08 -2.47
N ARG A 168 10.10 19.25 -2.28
CA ARG A 168 10.31 20.45 -3.11
C ARG A 168 11.71 21.03 -2.89
N LEU A 169 12.13 21.24 -1.64
CA LEU A 169 13.46 21.75 -1.31
C LEU A 169 14.56 20.84 -1.86
N VAL A 170 14.48 19.54 -1.61
CA VAL A 170 15.46 18.56 -2.12
C VAL A 170 15.53 18.62 -3.65
N GLY A 171 14.38 18.66 -4.33
CA GLY A 171 14.33 18.73 -5.79
C GLY A 171 14.98 20.00 -6.35
N PHE A 172 14.66 21.15 -5.78
CA PHE A 172 15.12 22.46 -6.28
C PHE A 172 16.59 22.76 -5.93
N GLU A 173 17.05 22.34 -4.75
CA GLU A 173 18.42 22.62 -4.30
C GLU A 173 19.46 21.62 -4.84
N LEU A 174 19.13 20.33 -4.87
CA LEU A 174 20.08 19.29 -5.25
C LEU A 174 20.11 19.02 -6.77
N SER A 175 19.00 19.17 -7.49
CA SER A 175 19.02 18.94 -8.94
C SER A 175 19.98 19.86 -9.69
N PRO A 176 20.09 21.18 -9.41
CA PRO A 176 21.07 22.05 -10.03
C PRO A 176 22.53 21.65 -9.72
N VAL A 177 22.79 21.06 -8.56
CA VAL A 177 24.13 20.53 -8.22
C VAL A 177 24.47 19.35 -9.13
N LEU A 178 23.51 18.43 -9.35
CA LEU A 178 23.69 17.31 -10.28
C LEU A 178 23.93 17.82 -11.71
N TRP A 179 23.21 18.84 -12.16
CA TRP A 179 23.39 19.40 -13.50
C TRP A 179 24.77 19.98 -13.73
N ARG A 180 25.32 20.63 -12.73
CA ARG A 180 26.67 21.25 -12.81
C ARG A 180 27.80 20.24 -12.65
N LYS A 181 27.59 19.19 -11.84
CA LYS A 181 28.68 18.29 -11.43
C LYS A 181 28.68 16.96 -12.16
N ILE A 182 27.54 16.51 -12.66
CA ILE A 182 27.37 15.17 -13.25
C ILE A 182 26.84 15.29 -14.69
N GLN A 183 25.56 15.60 -14.85
CA GLN A 183 24.93 15.68 -16.17
C GLN A 183 23.65 16.53 -16.11
N PRO A 184 23.38 17.37 -17.14
CA PRO A 184 22.14 18.12 -17.26
C PRO A 184 20.91 17.20 -17.29
N LYS A 185 19.78 17.69 -16.80
CA LYS A 185 18.47 17.01 -16.73
C LYS A 185 18.37 15.86 -15.73
N LEU A 186 19.38 15.58 -14.91
CA LEU A 186 19.22 14.69 -13.77
C LEU A 186 18.33 15.33 -12.71
N SER A 187 17.61 14.54 -11.96
CA SER A 187 16.82 15.03 -10.83
C SER A 187 17.20 14.34 -9.54
N ALA A 188 17.24 15.10 -8.47
CA ALA A 188 17.38 14.58 -7.11
C ALA A 188 15.98 14.41 -6.49
N GLY A 189 15.79 13.34 -5.75
CA GLY A 189 14.57 13.10 -5.02
C GLY A 189 14.77 12.10 -3.92
N ARG A 190 14.11 12.32 -2.79
CA ARG A 190 14.24 11.52 -1.58
C ARG A 190 13.96 10.04 -1.82
N VAL A 191 12.90 9.72 -2.55
CA VAL A 191 12.47 8.35 -2.84
C VAL A 191 13.28 7.75 -4.00
N GLN A 192 13.41 8.49 -5.11
CA GLN A 192 14.11 7.99 -6.30
C GLN A 192 15.59 7.73 -6.07
N SER A 193 16.28 8.55 -5.27
CA SER A 193 17.70 8.36 -4.96
C SER A 193 17.93 7.11 -4.12
N VAL A 194 17.05 6.82 -3.16
CA VAL A 194 17.12 5.60 -2.37
C VAL A 194 16.81 4.37 -3.24
N ALA A 195 15.77 4.44 -4.08
CA ALA A 195 15.43 3.34 -4.98
C ALA A 195 16.58 3.02 -5.94
N LEU A 196 17.20 4.04 -6.54
CA LEU A 196 18.37 3.88 -7.40
C LEU A 196 19.54 3.22 -6.65
N ARG A 197 19.82 3.65 -5.43
CA ARG A 197 20.86 3.06 -4.60
C ARG A 197 20.62 1.57 -4.37
N LEU A 198 19.41 1.17 -4.00
CA LEU A 198 19.06 -0.24 -3.78
C LEU A 198 19.29 -1.09 -5.04
N VAL A 199 18.91 -0.56 -6.22
CA VAL A 199 19.14 -1.25 -7.49
C VAL A 199 20.64 -1.39 -7.79
N VAL A 200 21.41 -0.31 -7.60
CA VAL A 200 22.87 -0.32 -7.83
C VAL A 200 23.59 -1.26 -6.86
N ASP A 201 23.22 -1.23 -5.58
CA ASP A 201 23.83 -2.11 -4.58
C ASP A 201 23.54 -3.59 -4.92
N ARG A 202 22.31 -3.90 -5.37
CA ARG A 202 21.97 -5.25 -5.83
C ARG A 202 22.72 -5.66 -7.08
N GLU A 203 22.89 -4.77 -8.04
CA GLU A 203 23.68 -5.05 -9.24
C GLU A 203 25.15 -5.32 -8.91
N ARG A 204 25.73 -4.58 -7.97
CA ARG A 204 27.08 -4.84 -7.47
C ARG A 204 27.22 -6.21 -6.82
N GLU A 205 26.23 -6.64 -6.04
CA GLU A 205 26.19 -8.01 -5.50
C GLU A 205 26.17 -9.07 -6.62
N ILE A 206 25.36 -8.83 -7.67
CA ILE A 206 25.29 -9.74 -8.82
C ILE A 206 26.63 -9.80 -9.57
N LEU A 207 27.26 -8.66 -9.80
CA LEU A 207 28.57 -8.60 -10.46
C LEU A 207 29.70 -9.21 -9.63
N ALA A 208 29.61 -9.13 -8.30
CA ALA A 208 30.58 -9.74 -7.39
C ALA A 208 30.33 -11.23 -7.15
N PHE A 209 29.18 -11.74 -7.59
CA PHE A 209 28.84 -13.15 -7.38
C PHE A 209 29.71 -14.07 -8.23
N SER A 210 30.44 -14.96 -7.57
CA SER A 210 31.21 -16.00 -8.19
C SER A 210 30.43 -17.32 -8.21
N ASN A 211 30.23 -17.86 -9.39
CA ASN A 211 29.60 -19.16 -9.54
C ASN A 211 30.57 -20.27 -9.09
N GLU A 212 30.18 -21.02 -8.09
CA GLU A 212 30.85 -22.23 -7.65
C GLU A 212 30.08 -23.47 -8.15
N ALA A 213 30.72 -24.24 -9.02
CA ALA A 213 30.15 -25.53 -9.43
C ALA A 213 30.33 -26.56 -8.31
N TYR A 214 29.37 -27.43 -8.17
CA TYR A 214 29.44 -28.56 -7.25
C TYR A 214 28.70 -29.77 -7.84
N TYR A 215 29.09 -30.95 -7.38
CA TYR A 215 28.46 -32.19 -7.76
C TYR A 215 27.66 -32.76 -6.62
N LYS A 216 26.43 -33.22 -6.93
CA LYS A 216 25.58 -34.01 -6.04
C LYS A 216 25.66 -35.47 -6.49
N VAL A 217 25.81 -36.39 -5.55
CA VAL A 217 25.69 -37.82 -5.81
C VAL A 217 24.36 -38.31 -5.28
N GLU A 218 23.60 -38.97 -6.15
CA GLU A 218 22.37 -39.65 -5.83
C GLU A 218 22.49 -41.11 -6.16
N ALA A 219 21.98 -42.00 -5.32
CA ALA A 219 21.98 -43.44 -5.51
C ALA A 219 20.56 -43.98 -5.40
N LEU A 220 20.29 -45.03 -6.14
CA LEU A 220 19.10 -45.85 -6.03
C LEU A 220 19.50 -47.22 -5.48
N PHE A 221 19.04 -47.51 -4.29
CA PHE A 221 19.30 -48.79 -3.61
C PHE A 221 18.12 -49.72 -3.76
N HIS A 222 18.42 -50.99 -4.02
CA HIS A 222 17.44 -52.08 -3.98
C HIS A 222 17.70 -52.90 -2.71
N PRO A 223 16.82 -52.88 -1.69
CA PRO A 223 17.01 -53.64 -0.47
C PRO A 223 16.85 -55.12 -0.70
N GLU A 224 17.75 -55.94 -0.13
CA GLU A 224 17.67 -57.40 -0.21
C GLU A 224 16.33 -57.93 0.36
N GLY A 225 15.78 -58.94 -0.31
CA GLY A 225 14.51 -59.57 0.11
C GLY A 225 13.25 -58.76 -0.16
N THR A 226 13.35 -57.63 -0.90
CA THR A 226 12.19 -56.82 -1.32
C THR A 226 11.85 -57.06 -2.79
N PRO A 227 10.58 -56.84 -3.21
CA PRO A 227 10.22 -56.92 -4.62
C PRO A 227 11.04 -56.02 -5.51
N ASP A 228 11.33 -56.41 -6.74
CA ASP A 228 12.19 -55.71 -7.73
C ASP A 228 11.82 -54.25 -8.00
N LYS A 229 10.61 -53.82 -7.65
CA LYS A 229 10.15 -52.42 -7.81
C LYS A 229 10.42 -51.53 -6.59
N THR A 230 10.99 -52.08 -5.51
CA THR A 230 11.25 -51.31 -4.28
C THR A 230 12.61 -50.64 -4.40
N LEU A 231 12.61 -49.32 -4.67
CA LEU A 231 13.84 -48.52 -4.75
C LEU A 231 13.86 -47.46 -3.65
N ILE A 232 14.98 -47.38 -2.97
CA ILE A 232 15.24 -46.29 -1.99
C ILE A 232 16.18 -45.29 -2.65
N LYS A 233 15.69 -44.07 -2.88
CA LYS A 233 16.52 -42.97 -3.36
C LYS A 233 17.25 -42.35 -2.18
N ALA A 234 18.59 -42.29 -2.27
CA ALA A 234 19.43 -41.64 -1.29
C ALA A 234 20.27 -40.55 -1.95
N SER A 235 20.65 -39.57 -1.20
CA SER A 235 21.54 -38.48 -1.64
C SER A 235 22.71 -38.39 -0.68
N LEU A 236 23.90 -38.14 -1.19
CA LEU A 236 25.06 -37.83 -0.39
C LEU A 236 24.79 -36.54 0.41
N ASP A 237 25.07 -36.53 1.69
CA ASP A 237 24.84 -35.43 2.62
C ASP A 237 25.73 -34.20 2.41
N ARG A 238 26.74 -34.31 1.57
CA ARG A 238 27.68 -33.25 1.21
C ARG A 238 27.75 -33.03 -0.29
N ARG A 239 28.16 -31.85 -0.68
CA ARG A 239 28.48 -31.48 -2.06
C ARG A 239 29.94 -31.77 -2.33
N LEU A 240 30.25 -32.21 -3.53
CA LEU A 240 31.63 -32.46 -3.98
C LEU A 240 32.08 -31.28 -4.86
N PRO A 241 33.29 -30.74 -4.66
CA PRO A 241 33.70 -29.48 -5.29
C PRO A 241 33.98 -29.61 -6.79
N ASP A 242 34.48 -30.74 -7.21
CA ASP A 242 34.94 -30.99 -8.58
C ASP A 242 34.59 -32.40 -9.07
N ILE A 243 34.87 -32.65 -10.33
CA ILE A 243 34.60 -33.95 -10.99
C ILE A 243 35.51 -35.04 -10.48
N GLU A 244 36.77 -34.71 -10.15
CA GLU A 244 37.74 -35.65 -9.63
C GLU A 244 37.30 -36.18 -8.26
N ALA A 245 36.86 -35.32 -7.38
CA ALA A 245 36.31 -35.72 -6.07
C ALA A 245 35.05 -36.57 -6.22
N ALA A 246 34.19 -36.23 -7.22
CA ALA A 246 33.00 -37.00 -7.50
C ALA A 246 33.32 -38.40 -8.02
N GLN A 247 34.27 -38.50 -8.95
CA GLN A 247 34.73 -39.73 -9.53
C GLN A 247 35.40 -40.63 -8.48
N ALA A 248 36.31 -40.06 -7.69
CA ALA A 248 36.98 -40.80 -6.61
C ALA A 248 36.01 -41.32 -5.54
N PHE A 249 34.92 -40.58 -5.28
CA PHE A 249 33.85 -41.03 -4.39
C PHE A 249 33.07 -42.20 -5.02
N LEU A 250 32.68 -42.09 -6.29
CA LEU A 250 31.92 -43.12 -7.00
C LEU A 250 32.74 -44.43 -7.13
N GLU A 251 34.04 -44.33 -7.40
CA GLU A 251 34.95 -45.50 -7.45
C GLU A 251 34.97 -46.26 -6.11
N LYS A 252 34.91 -45.54 -4.97
CA LYS A 252 34.82 -46.17 -3.65
C LYS A 252 33.47 -46.84 -3.39
N CYS A 253 32.42 -46.45 -4.10
CA CYS A 253 31.11 -47.08 -3.98
C CYS A 253 30.99 -48.40 -4.74
N ILE A 254 31.91 -48.69 -5.70
CA ILE A 254 31.89 -49.92 -6.49
C ILE A 254 32.22 -51.08 -5.57
N GLY A 255 31.29 -52.03 -5.44
CA GLY A 255 31.45 -53.22 -4.60
C GLY A 255 31.38 -52.96 -3.09
N ALA A 256 30.99 -51.76 -2.68
CA ALA A 256 30.80 -51.44 -1.28
C ALA A 256 29.46 -51.96 -0.74
N ASP A 257 29.46 -52.42 0.51
CA ASP A 257 28.24 -52.79 1.22
C ASP A 257 27.59 -51.58 1.84
N PHE A 258 26.31 -51.39 1.56
CA PHE A 258 25.51 -50.30 2.11
C PHE A 258 24.53 -50.83 3.14
N LYS A 259 24.46 -50.17 4.29
CA LYS A 259 23.54 -50.51 5.39
C LYS A 259 22.77 -49.29 5.87
N VAL A 260 21.53 -49.51 6.27
CA VAL A 260 20.76 -48.46 7.00
C VAL A 260 21.30 -48.39 8.41
N ASP A 261 21.94 -47.27 8.76
CA ASP A 261 22.54 -47.05 10.07
C ASP A 261 21.46 -46.66 11.10
N ARG A 262 20.61 -45.71 10.72
CA ARG A 262 19.61 -45.20 11.64
C ARG A 262 18.32 -44.76 10.91
N ILE A 263 17.18 -45.00 11.52
CA ILE A 263 15.89 -44.51 11.09
C ILE A 263 15.36 -43.53 12.14
N GLU A 264 15.21 -42.28 11.78
CA GLU A 264 14.58 -41.25 12.64
C GLU A 264 13.15 -40.99 12.15
N LYS A 265 12.17 -41.15 13.04
CA LYS A 265 10.80 -40.78 12.80
C LYS A 265 10.48 -39.53 13.64
N LYS A 266 10.21 -38.43 12.95
CA LYS A 266 9.84 -37.14 13.60
C LYS A 266 8.41 -36.78 13.21
N ASP A 267 7.62 -36.42 14.20
CA ASP A 267 6.31 -35.85 13.94
C ASP A 267 6.47 -34.43 13.42
N GLY A 268 5.83 -34.13 12.29
CA GLY A 268 5.86 -32.82 11.65
C GLY A 268 4.46 -32.24 11.54
N ASN A 269 4.32 -30.98 11.89
CA ASN A 269 3.09 -30.22 11.66
C ASN A 269 3.16 -29.53 10.29
N ARG A 270 2.13 -29.74 9.46
CA ARG A 270 1.97 -29.00 8.21
C ARG A 270 0.91 -27.94 8.41
N PHE A 271 1.34 -26.69 8.38
CA PHE A 271 0.45 -25.53 8.47
C PHE A 271 -0.06 -25.16 7.07
N PRO A 272 -1.29 -24.65 6.94
CA PRO A 272 -1.75 -24.06 5.70
C PRO A 272 -0.89 -22.85 5.34
N ALA A 273 -0.79 -22.55 4.04
CA ALA A 273 -0.13 -21.33 3.61
C ALA A 273 -0.87 -20.09 4.13
N ALA A 274 -0.13 -19.04 4.42
CA ALA A 274 -0.73 -17.75 4.79
C ALA A 274 -1.60 -17.21 3.63
N PRO A 275 -2.67 -16.46 3.92
CA PRO A 275 -3.44 -15.76 2.91
C PRO A 275 -2.54 -14.86 2.04
N PHE A 276 -2.89 -14.73 0.77
CA PHE A 276 -2.15 -13.85 -0.12
C PHE A 276 -2.30 -12.38 0.29
N THR A 277 -1.18 -11.67 0.34
CA THR A 277 -1.16 -10.22 0.19
C THR A 277 -1.22 -9.86 -1.29
N THR A 278 -1.48 -8.61 -1.64
CA THR A 278 -1.46 -8.15 -3.04
C THR A 278 -0.12 -8.48 -3.72
N SER A 279 0.99 -8.24 -3.03
CA SER A 279 2.34 -8.53 -3.55
C SER A 279 2.58 -10.01 -3.77
N THR A 280 2.26 -10.87 -2.81
CA THR A 280 2.47 -12.31 -2.95
C THR A 280 1.55 -12.95 -3.98
N LEU A 281 0.31 -12.41 -4.16
CA LEU A 281 -0.59 -12.84 -5.23
C LEU A 281 -0.01 -12.48 -6.61
N GLN A 282 0.51 -11.27 -6.79
CA GLN A 282 1.16 -10.84 -8.03
C GLN A 282 2.39 -11.71 -8.36
N GLN A 283 3.23 -12.02 -7.36
CA GLN A 283 4.39 -12.89 -7.55
C GLN A 283 3.97 -14.31 -7.95
N GLU A 284 2.95 -14.87 -7.33
CA GLU A 284 2.46 -16.21 -7.66
C GLU A 284 1.80 -16.26 -9.06
N ALA A 285 1.06 -15.21 -9.42
CA ALA A 285 0.48 -15.09 -10.75
C ALA A 285 1.54 -14.95 -11.85
N ALA A 286 2.65 -14.26 -11.58
CA ALA A 286 3.74 -14.11 -12.53
C ALA A 286 4.56 -15.42 -12.74
N ARG A 287 4.44 -16.40 -11.84
CA ARG A 287 5.09 -17.72 -11.99
C ARG A 287 4.28 -18.70 -12.86
N LYS A 288 3.00 -18.45 -13.03
CA LYS A 288 2.07 -19.27 -13.83
C LYS A 288 1.90 -18.73 -15.23
#